data_6abf1935afb09f56e69d117d210a84b6
#
_entry.id   6abf1935afb09f56e69d117d210a84b6
#
_cell.length_a   1.000
_cell.length_b   1.000
_cell.length_c   1.000
_cell.angle_alpha   90.00
_cell.angle_beta   90.00
_cell.angle_gamma   90.00
#
_symmetry.space_group_name_H-M   'P 1'
#
loop_
_entity.id
_entity.type
_entity.pdbx_description
1 polymer ?
#
loop_
_entity_poly.entity_id
_entity_poly.type
_entity_poly.pdbx_seq_one_letter_code
_entity_poly.pdbx_strand_id
1 'polypeptide(L)'
;VDIEQSAENFINNLTSKCTYLPTKDVIPKNSILYSAFTVLNELNNLRLDGKKPDVSLKQAIFNDLFMTHKKVRRKDLLNYLKSEKGVAFDITGIDGDFKSSMRSAIEMSQFNLTDSEKEDAIKAITVFGDDKKLLRKRLKRQLGSKLSDEDIMRISKLKYKDWGRLSKEFLTEVYNVDKNTGELQFNIIHALWQTNDNLMELLGSKYGFEQSRQNYLDGIQTGQSLEKMVENLYISPAVKRPVYQSLKIMHEINKIQGHAPKKIFVEMTRKDGVKGDKGRKESRKTKLVDLYKKCGEDSGELWESLEKTPDDEFKRDRLYFYYTQFGKCIYTGEPINLSELYNQ
;
A
#
# COMPACT_ATOMS: atom_id res chain seq x y z
N VAL A 1 -3.58 -12.40 -30.01
CA VAL A 1 -3.56 -12.01 -28.58
C VAL A 1 -3.12 -10.57 -28.50
N ASP A 2 -3.92 -9.70 -27.90
CA ASP A 2 -3.51 -8.31 -27.63
C ASP A 2 -2.55 -8.31 -26.43
N ILE A 3 -1.27 -8.14 -26.71
CA ILE A 3 -0.18 -8.18 -25.73
C ILE A 3 -0.32 -7.02 -24.73
N GLU A 4 -0.75 -5.84 -25.19
CA GLU A 4 -0.91 -4.66 -24.32
C GLU A 4 -2.04 -4.88 -23.32
N GLN A 5 -3.19 -5.39 -23.78
CA GLN A 5 -4.31 -5.71 -22.91
C GLN A 5 -3.98 -6.85 -21.94
N SER A 6 -3.26 -7.87 -22.42
CA SER A 6 -2.80 -8.97 -21.55
C SER A 6 -1.85 -8.47 -20.46
N ALA A 7 -0.90 -7.60 -20.80
CA ALA A 7 0.04 -7.01 -19.83
C ALA A 7 -0.71 -6.13 -18.81
N GLU A 8 -1.65 -5.30 -19.25
CA GLU A 8 -2.47 -4.48 -18.35
C GLU A 8 -3.31 -5.34 -17.41
N ASN A 9 -3.97 -6.37 -17.91
CA ASN A 9 -4.75 -7.30 -17.10
C ASN A 9 -3.87 -8.04 -16.09
N PHE A 10 -2.68 -8.47 -16.50
CA PHE A 10 -1.72 -9.13 -15.62
C PHE A 10 -1.29 -8.21 -14.47
N ILE A 11 -0.93 -6.96 -14.77
CA ILE A 11 -0.53 -5.97 -13.76
C ILE A 11 -1.70 -5.62 -12.84
N ASN A 12 -2.91 -5.41 -13.38
CA ASN A 12 -4.10 -5.15 -12.58
C ASN A 12 -4.43 -6.32 -11.64
N ASN A 13 -4.20 -7.57 -12.06
CA ASN A 13 -4.38 -8.75 -11.21
C ASN A 13 -3.32 -8.86 -10.12
N LEU A 14 -2.15 -8.26 -10.29
CA LEU A 14 -1.07 -8.20 -9.29
C LEU A 14 -1.21 -7.01 -8.34
N THR A 15 -1.97 -5.97 -8.72
CA THR A 15 -2.21 -4.83 -7.84
C THR A 15 -3.22 -5.17 -6.75
N SER A 16 -3.00 -4.63 -5.56
CA SER A 16 -3.92 -4.81 -4.44
C SER A 16 -5.27 -4.13 -4.71
N LYS A 17 -6.29 -4.56 -3.98
CA LYS A 17 -7.59 -3.88 -3.96
C LYS A 17 -7.62 -2.78 -2.91
N CYS A 18 -8.59 -1.89 -3.02
CA CYS A 18 -8.80 -0.81 -2.08
C CYS A 18 -9.05 -1.34 -0.65
N THR A 19 -8.39 -0.72 0.32
CA THR A 19 -8.50 -1.11 1.74
C THR A 19 -9.94 -1.04 2.26
N TYR A 20 -10.71 -0.06 1.80
CA TYR A 20 -12.08 0.18 2.28
C TYR A 20 -13.17 -0.32 1.34
N LEU A 21 -12.85 -0.51 0.05
CA LEU A 21 -13.73 -1.09 -0.96
C LEU A 21 -13.03 -2.27 -1.64
N PRO A 22 -13.06 -3.47 -1.04
CA PRO A 22 -12.25 -4.62 -1.52
C PRO A 22 -12.58 -5.11 -2.94
N THR A 23 -13.67 -4.64 -3.52
CA THR A 23 -14.08 -4.94 -4.90
C THR A 23 -13.49 -3.97 -5.93
N LYS A 24 -12.89 -2.85 -5.49
CA LYS A 24 -12.36 -1.79 -6.34
C LYS A 24 -10.85 -1.81 -6.41
N ASP A 25 -10.33 -1.49 -7.58
CA ASP A 25 -8.89 -1.39 -7.80
C ASP A 25 -8.30 -0.12 -7.17
N VAL A 26 -7.09 -0.24 -6.66
CA VAL A 26 -6.35 0.93 -6.19
C VAL A 26 -5.89 1.80 -7.36
N ILE A 27 -5.76 3.10 -7.13
CA ILE A 27 -5.19 4.04 -8.10
C ILE A 27 -3.67 4.20 -7.88
N PRO A 28 -2.91 4.62 -8.91
CA PRO A 28 -1.48 4.87 -8.78
C PRO A 28 -1.16 5.82 -7.63
N LYS A 29 -0.05 5.59 -6.94
CA LYS A 29 0.41 6.47 -5.85
C LYS A 29 0.66 7.91 -6.31
N ASN A 30 1.03 8.08 -7.58
CA ASN A 30 1.25 9.37 -8.23
C ASN A 30 0.02 9.91 -8.96
N SER A 31 -1.16 9.26 -8.87
CA SER A 31 -2.43 9.84 -9.30
C SER A 31 -2.60 11.21 -8.66
N ILE A 32 -3.12 12.20 -9.39
CA ILE A 32 -3.34 13.55 -8.87
C ILE A 32 -4.32 13.49 -7.70
N LEU A 33 -5.37 12.69 -7.85
CA LEU A 33 -6.36 12.47 -6.79
C LEU A 33 -5.74 11.84 -5.55
N TYR A 34 -4.91 10.80 -5.71
CA TYR A 34 -4.25 10.14 -4.57
C TYR A 34 -3.20 11.06 -3.93
N SER A 35 -2.48 11.83 -4.72
CA SER A 35 -1.53 12.84 -4.24
C SER A 35 -2.25 13.91 -3.42
N ALA A 36 -3.38 14.44 -3.92
CA ALA A 36 -4.21 15.39 -3.19
C ALA A 36 -4.71 14.80 -1.87
N PHE A 37 -5.21 13.55 -1.89
CA PHE A 37 -5.60 12.83 -0.69
C PHE A 37 -4.47 12.76 0.33
N THR A 38 -3.27 12.34 -0.09
CA THR A 38 -2.14 12.19 0.84
C THR A 38 -1.66 13.52 1.41
N VAL A 39 -1.60 14.57 0.60
CA VAL A 39 -1.24 15.93 1.05
C VAL A 39 -2.28 16.47 2.04
N LEU A 40 -3.56 16.40 1.69
CA LEU A 40 -4.63 16.90 2.58
C LEU A 40 -4.69 16.14 3.90
N ASN A 41 -4.54 14.82 3.84
CA ASN A 41 -4.52 13.98 5.04
C ASN A 41 -3.31 14.30 5.94
N GLU A 42 -2.15 14.60 5.37
CA GLU A 42 -0.96 15.01 6.11
C GLU A 42 -1.13 16.43 6.68
N LEU A 43 -1.69 17.37 5.92
CA LEU A 43 -2.01 18.72 6.38
C LEU A 43 -3.07 18.72 7.51
N ASN A 44 -4.04 17.82 7.48
CA ASN A 44 -5.04 17.68 8.52
C ASN A 44 -4.47 17.13 9.85
N ASN A 45 -3.27 16.54 9.82
CA ASN A 45 -2.51 16.19 11.01
C ASN A 45 -1.64 17.33 11.54
N LEU A 46 -1.39 18.37 10.72
CA LEU A 46 -0.54 19.50 11.07
C LEU A 46 -1.10 20.25 12.29
N ARG A 47 -0.21 20.62 13.18
CA ARG A 47 -0.49 21.52 14.32
C ARG A 47 0.53 22.63 14.38
N LEU A 48 0.03 23.83 14.56
CA LEU A 48 0.78 25.06 14.76
C LEU A 48 0.56 25.50 16.21
N ASP A 49 1.62 25.54 17.01
CA ASP A 49 1.55 25.81 18.46
C ASP A 49 0.53 24.90 19.18
N GLY A 50 0.51 23.61 18.82
CA GLY A 50 -0.37 22.59 19.38
C GLY A 50 -1.83 22.60 18.86
N LYS A 51 -2.23 23.57 18.03
CA LYS A 51 -3.60 23.69 17.48
C LYS A 51 -3.63 23.36 15.99
N LYS A 52 -4.74 22.83 15.51
CA LYS A 52 -4.97 22.66 14.06
C LYS A 52 -5.05 24.06 13.41
N PRO A 53 -4.44 24.28 12.22
CA PRO A 53 -4.57 25.53 11.49
C PRO A 53 -6.02 25.75 11.05
N ASP A 54 -6.39 27.03 10.77
CA ASP A 54 -7.67 27.29 10.14
C ASP A 54 -7.75 26.65 8.75
N VAL A 55 -8.95 26.26 8.33
CA VAL A 55 -9.17 25.63 7.02
C VAL A 55 -8.66 26.51 5.88
N SER A 56 -8.88 27.84 5.95
CA SER A 56 -8.39 28.79 4.97
C SER A 56 -6.85 28.80 4.86
N LEU A 57 -6.15 28.78 5.99
CA LEU A 57 -4.69 28.69 6.03
C LEU A 57 -4.18 27.37 5.45
N LYS A 58 -4.82 26.25 5.79
CA LYS A 58 -4.50 24.95 5.20
C LYS A 58 -4.65 24.95 3.68
N GLN A 59 -5.75 25.51 3.17
CA GLN A 59 -6.01 25.64 1.73
C GLN A 59 -4.99 26.54 1.04
N ALA A 60 -4.58 27.64 1.69
CA ALA A 60 -3.51 28.50 1.20
C ALA A 60 -2.17 27.74 1.14
N ILE A 61 -1.80 27.02 2.20
CA ILE A 61 -0.59 26.18 2.21
C ILE A 61 -0.62 25.14 1.07
N PHE A 62 -1.77 24.50 0.84
CA PHE A 62 -1.91 23.54 -0.26
C PHE A 62 -1.67 24.21 -1.61
N ASN A 63 -2.32 25.34 -1.88
CA ASN A 63 -2.24 26.02 -3.17
C ASN A 63 -0.86 26.67 -3.40
N ASP A 64 -0.32 27.34 -2.40
CA ASP A 64 0.88 28.18 -2.56
C ASP A 64 2.17 27.36 -2.44
N LEU A 65 2.18 26.28 -1.66
CA LEU A 65 3.37 25.45 -1.52
C LEU A 65 3.27 24.14 -2.32
N PHE A 66 2.21 23.35 -2.13
CA PHE A 66 2.15 22.02 -2.74
C PHE A 66 1.83 22.05 -4.23
N MET A 67 1.08 23.03 -4.71
CA MET A 67 0.79 23.19 -6.15
C MET A 67 1.90 23.90 -6.91
N THR A 68 2.90 24.48 -6.22
CA THR A 68 4.01 25.22 -6.83
C THR A 68 5.36 24.50 -6.69
N HIS A 69 5.54 23.69 -5.64
CA HIS A 69 6.78 23.01 -5.34
C HIS A 69 6.64 21.48 -5.45
N LYS A 70 7.52 20.85 -6.25
CA LYS A 70 7.54 19.38 -6.38
C LYS A 70 7.83 18.64 -5.08
N LYS A 71 8.46 19.30 -4.12
CA LYS A 71 8.73 18.80 -2.78
C LYS A 71 8.63 19.95 -1.79
N VAL A 72 7.86 19.78 -0.75
CA VAL A 72 7.71 20.73 0.34
C VAL A 72 8.43 20.20 1.56
N ARG A 73 9.31 21.00 2.14
CA ARG A 73 10.03 20.68 3.37
C ARG A 73 9.42 21.44 4.54
N ARG A 74 9.65 20.96 5.74
CA ARG A 74 9.28 21.70 6.96
C ARG A 74 9.80 23.13 6.97
N LYS A 75 11.04 23.36 6.49
CA LYS A 75 11.64 24.68 6.36
C LYS A 75 10.86 25.60 5.41
N ASP A 76 10.35 25.05 4.31
CA ASP A 76 9.59 25.82 3.32
C ASP A 76 8.25 26.29 3.92
N LEU A 77 7.60 25.42 4.70
CA LEU A 77 6.40 25.79 5.45
C LEU A 77 6.70 26.85 6.52
N LEU A 78 7.77 26.73 7.28
CA LEU A 78 8.16 27.73 8.28
C LEU A 78 8.42 29.09 7.65
N ASN A 79 9.12 29.15 6.53
CA ASN A 79 9.37 30.38 5.80
C ASN A 79 8.07 31.00 5.28
N TYR A 80 7.17 30.20 4.73
CA TYR A 80 5.86 30.65 4.26
C TYR A 80 5.02 31.22 5.40
N LEU A 81 4.91 30.51 6.51
CA LEU A 81 4.15 30.99 7.68
C LEU A 81 4.75 32.28 8.25
N LYS A 82 6.06 32.41 8.28
CA LYS A 82 6.73 33.63 8.73
C LYS A 82 6.46 34.81 7.81
N SER A 83 6.44 34.60 6.47
CA SER A 83 6.11 35.65 5.52
C SER A 83 4.66 36.12 5.59
N GLU A 84 3.71 35.15 5.75
CA GLU A 84 2.28 35.43 5.75
C GLU A 84 1.74 35.94 7.09
N LYS A 85 2.27 35.43 8.20
CA LYS A 85 1.75 35.72 9.55
C LYS A 85 2.72 36.56 10.41
N GLY A 86 3.93 36.76 9.96
CA GLY A 86 4.95 37.54 10.71
C GLY A 86 5.48 36.90 11.99
N VAL A 87 5.00 35.66 12.31
CA VAL A 87 5.33 34.95 13.56
C VAL A 87 5.92 33.59 13.26
N ALA A 88 6.82 33.12 14.10
CA ALA A 88 7.33 31.76 14.06
C ALA A 88 6.36 30.83 14.81
N PHE A 89 6.05 29.67 14.23
CA PHE A 89 5.21 28.64 14.82
C PHE A 89 6.03 27.41 15.19
N ASP A 90 5.65 26.75 16.28
CA ASP A 90 6.08 25.38 16.53
C ASP A 90 5.20 24.42 15.74
N ILE A 91 5.84 23.61 14.88
CA ILE A 91 5.15 22.68 13.99
C ILE A 91 5.21 21.27 14.59
N THR A 92 4.05 20.69 14.83
CA THR A 92 3.88 19.30 15.27
C THR A 92 2.84 18.58 14.41
N GLY A 93 2.62 17.28 14.63
CA GLY A 93 1.65 16.46 13.88
C GLY A 93 2.19 15.91 12.56
N ILE A 94 3.38 16.33 12.12
CA ILE A 94 4.15 15.74 11.01
C ILE A 94 5.53 15.29 11.52
N ASP A 95 5.99 14.17 10.99
CA ASP A 95 7.27 13.56 11.37
C ASP A 95 8.37 14.01 10.38
N GLY A 96 9.04 15.12 10.69
CA GLY A 96 10.07 15.73 9.86
C GLY A 96 9.52 16.51 8.67
N ASP A 97 10.04 16.24 7.47
CA ASP A 97 9.57 16.83 6.21
C ASP A 97 8.27 16.15 5.74
N PHE A 98 7.49 16.85 4.92
CA PHE A 98 6.32 16.26 4.27
C PHE A 98 6.71 15.06 3.39
N LYS A 99 5.98 13.97 3.55
CA LYS A 99 6.17 12.72 2.78
C LYS A 99 5.34 12.73 1.50
N SER A 100 4.27 13.51 1.48
CA SER A 100 3.37 13.70 0.35
C SER A 100 3.79 14.87 -0.54
N SER A 101 3.35 14.87 -1.79
CA SER A 101 3.61 15.96 -2.74
C SER A 101 2.61 15.96 -3.89
N MET A 102 2.40 17.12 -4.51
CA MET A 102 1.61 17.27 -5.74
C MET A 102 2.50 17.25 -7.00
N ARG A 103 3.63 16.57 -6.93
CA ARG A 103 4.62 16.54 -8.02
C ARG A 103 4.00 16.17 -9.36
N SER A 104 3.15 15.14 -9.40
CA SER A 104 2.50 14.70 -10.64
C SER A 104 1.55 15.76 -11.22
N ALA A 105 0.80 16.46 -10.37
CA ALA A 105 -0.05 17.57 -10.80
C ALA A 105 0.76 18.67 -11.46
N ILE A 106 1.87 19.09 -10.83
CA ILE A 106 2.80 20.12 -11.36
C ILE A 106 3.43 19.66 -12.68
N GLU A 107 3.87 18.39 -12.75
CA GLU A 107 4.51 17.87 -13.98
C GLU A 107 3.52 17.71 -15.12
N MET A 108 2.26 17.37 -14.82
CA MET A 108 1.20 17.21 -15.82
C MET A 108 0.52 18.53 -16.21
N SER A 109 0.62 19.59 -15.42
CA SER A 109 0.05 20.91 -15.77
C SER A 109 0.65 21.55 -17.02
N GLN A 110 1.85 21.11 -17.43
CA GLN A 110 2.53 21.59 -18.65
C GLN A 110 1.86 21.12 -19.94
N PHE A 111 0.99 20.11 -19.88
CA PHE A 111 0.37 19.48 -21.03
C PHE A 111 -1.10 19.88 -21.11
N ASN A 112 -1.59 20.16 -22.33
CA ASN A 112 -2.98 20.51 -22.56
C ASN A 112 -3.88 19.26 -22.53
N LEU A 113 -4.08 18.71 -21.34
CA LEU A 113 -4.88 17.52 -21.07
C LEU A 113 -5.94 17.83 -20.03
N THR A 114 -7.11 17.21 -20.18
CA THR A 114 -8.13 17.19 -19.12
C THR A 114 -7.65 16.41 -17.90
N ASP A 115 -8.29 16.59 -16.77
CA ASP A 115 -7.87 15.90 -15.54
C ASP A 115 -7.98 14.37 -15.65
N SER A 116 -9.00 13.88 -16.37
CA SER A 116 -9.11 12.43 -16.67
C SER A 116 -7.95 11.93 -17.53
N GLU A 117 -7.58 12.68 -18.56
CA GLU A 117 -6.46 12.31 -19.46
C GLU A 117 -5.10 12.37 -18.74
N LYS A 118 -4.93 13.29 -17.80
CA LYS A 118 -3.73 13.31 -16.94
C LYS A 118 -3.66 12.06 -16.07
N GLU A 119 -4.78 11.65 -15.48
CA GLU A 119 -4.84 10.41 -14.68
C GLU A 119 -4.56 9.17 -15.54
N ASP A 120 -5.11 9.10 -16.75
CA ASP A 120 -4.84 8.00 -17.69
C ASP A 120 -3.36 7.94 -18.10
N ALA A 121 -2.74 9.09 -18.36
CA ALA A 121 -1.31 9.19 -18.63
C ALA A 121 -0.46 8.73 -17.44
N ILE A 122 -0.81 9.14 -16.23
CA ILE A 122 -0.13 8.72 -14.99
C ILE A 122 -0.27 7.20 -14.80
N LYS A 123 -1.47 6.65 -15.03
CA LYS A 123 -1.69 5.20 -14.97
C LYS A 123 -0.84 4.48 -16.02
N ALA A 124 -0.80 4.97 -17.25
CA ALA A 124 0.02 4.38 -18.30
C ALA A 124 1.52 4.39 -17.95
N ILE A 125 2.04 5.48 -17.36
CA ILE A 125 3.43 5.56 -16.91
C ILE A 125 3.69 4.57 -15.78
N THR A 126 2.74 4.41 -14.85
CA THR A 126 2.89 3.48 -13.71
C THR A 126 2.93 2.03 -14.18
N VAL A 127 2.11 1.68 -15.19
CA VAL A 127 2.01 0.32 -15.73
C VAL A 127 3.16 -0.01 -16.68
N PHE A 128 3.47 0.89 -17.61
CA PHE A 128 4.40 0.63 -18.73
C PHE A 128 5.73 1.40 -18.62
N GLY A 129 6.00 2.05 -17.49
CA GLY A 129 7.13 2.98 -17.35
C GLY A 129 8.52 2.37 -17.58
N ASP A 130 8.67 1.07 -17.43
CA ASP A 130 9.93 0.36 -17.65
C ASP A 130 10.12 0.01 -19.16
N ASP A 131 9.06 -0.12 -19.94
CA ASP A 131 9.10 -0.25 -21.43
C ASP A 131 8.68 1.06 -22.11
N LYS A 132 9.68 1.87 -22.43
CA LYS A 132 9.46 3.18 -23.07
C LYS A 132 8.86 3.12 -24.47
N LYS A 133 9.07 2.03 -25.22
CA LYS A 133 8.48 1.86 -26.55
C LYS A 133 6.99 1.60 -26.43
N LEU A 134 6.62 0.67 -25.57
CA LEU A 134 5.23 0.32 -25.33
C LEU A 134 4.45 1.51 -24.71
N LEU A 135 5.06 2.20 -23.75
CA LEU A 135 4.49 3.41 -23.15
C LEU A 135 4.19 4.49 -24.19
N ARG A 136 5.13 4.82 -25.08
CA ARG A 136 4.92 5.82 -26.14
C ARG A 136 3.84 5.40 -27.12
N LYS A 137 3.80 4.13 -27.51
CA LYS A 137 2.74 3.59 -28.37
C LYS A 137 1.37 3.72 -27.70
N ARG A 138 1.28 3.41 -26.40
CA ARG A 138 0.05 3.55 -25.62
C ARG A 138 -0.40 5.01 -25.53
N LEU A 139 0.51 5.92 -25.16
CA LEU A 139 0.22 7.35 -25.06
C LEU A 139 -0.19 7.94 -26.42
N LYS A 140 0.48 7.55 -27.52
CA LYS A 140 0.12 8.00 -28.86
C LYS A 140 -1.27 7.52 -29.28
N ARG A 141 -1.63 6.29 -28.94
CA ARG A 141 -2.97 5.74 -29.22
C ARG A 141 -4.06 6.46 -28.43
N GLN A 142 -3.80 6.77 -27.16
CA GLN A 142 -4.80 7.37 -26.26
C GLN A 142 -4.89 8.90 -26.40
N LEU A 143 -3.78 9.58 -26.57
CA LEU A 143 -3.66 11.03 -26.46
C LEU A 143 -3.04 11.71 -27.69
N GLY A 144 -2.71 10.94 -28.74
CA GLY A 144 -2.02 11.46 -29.93
C GLY A 144 -2.82 12.47 -30.77
N SER A 145 -4.12 12.60 -30.52
CA SER A 145 -4.94 13.66 -31.13
C SER A 145 -4.75 15.03 -30.44
N LYS A 146 -4.19 15.06 -29.23
CA LYS A 146 -4.04 16.27 -28.41
C LYS A 146 -2.57 16.60 -28.09
N LEU A 147 -1.71 15.61 -28.12
CA LEU A 147 -0.30 15.73 -27.77
C LEU A 147 0.59 15.57 -29.00
N SER A 148 1.62 16.41 -29.10
CA SER A 148 2.70 16.26 -30.08
C SER A 148 3.57 15.03 -29.76
N ASP A 149 4.29 14.51 -30.75
CA ASP A 149 5.26 13.43 -30.53
C ASP A 149 6.36 13.86 -29.52
N GLU A 150 6.69 15.15 -29.46
CA GLU A 150 7.62 15.72 -28.49
C GLU A 150 7.03 15.65 -27.07
N ASP A 151 5.77 16.01 -26.86
CA ASP A 151 5.11 15.94 -25.57
C ASP A 151 4.99 14.50 -25.09
N ILE A 152 4.64 13.58 -25.99
CA ILE A 152 4.63 12.13 -25.68
C ILE A 152 6.01 11.66 -25.26
N MET A 153 7.08 12.15 -25.88
CA MET A 153 8.44 11.83 -25.48
C MET A 153 8.76 12.40 -24.11
N ARG A 154 8.35 13.65 -23.82
CA ARG A 154 8.53 14.30 -22.51
C ARG A 154 7.79 13.53 -21.40
N ILE A 155 6.51 13.21 -21.62
CA ILE A 155 5.70 12.42 -20.69
C ILE A 155 6.34 11.04 -20.45
N SER A 156 6.83 10.39 -21.50
CA SER A 156 7.45 9.07 -21.36
C SER A 156 8.74 9.05 -20.53
N LYS A 157 9.38 10.20 -20.30
CA LYS A 157 10.56 10.34 -19.45
C LYS A 157 10.20 10.43 -17.95
N LEU A 158 8.97 10.79 -17.62
CA LEU A 158 8.50 10.85 -16.25
C LEU A 158 8.57 9.43 -15.62
N LYS A 159 8.80 9.42 -14.30
CA LYS A 159 8.92 8.17 -13.54
C LYS A 159 7.91 8.20 -12.40
N TYR A 160 6.83 7.46 -12.58
CA TYR A 160 5.83 7.20 -11.56
C TYR A 160 5.82 5.70 -11.27
N LYS A 161 5.92 5.37 -10.00
CA LYS A 161 5.97 3.99 -9.52
C LYS A 161 5.05 3.83 -8.33
N ASP A 162 4.75 2.59 -8.02
CA ASP A 162 3.93 2.18 -6.89
C ASP A 162 2.43 2.50 -7.04
N TRP A 163 1.66 1.72 -6.33
CA TRP A 163 0.22 1.86 -6.23
C TRP A 163 -0.19 2.40 -4.87
N GLY A 164 -1.29 3.13 -4.84
CA GLY A 164 -1.93 3.56 -3.61
C GLY A 164 -2.60 2.40 -2.86
N ARG A 165 -3.31 2.74 -1.81
CA ARG A 165 -4.12 1.77 -1.03
C ARG A 165 -5.62 2.02 -1.13
N LEU A 166 -6.01 3.07 -1.86
CA LEU A 166 -7.39 3.50 -2.01
C LEU A 166 -7.77 3.54 -3.47
N SER A 167 -9.04 3.31 -3.75
CA SER A 167 -9.63 3.45 -5.07
C SER A 167 -10.13 4.87 -5.30
N LYS A 168 -10.38 5.20 -6.57
CA LYS A 168 -11.03 6.46 -6.96
C LYS A 168 -12.41 6.57 -6.33
N GLU A 169 -13.20 5.51 -6.42
CA GLU A 169 -14.59 5.48 -5.92
C GLU A 169 -14.65 5.71 -4.42
N PHE A 170 -13.70 5.16 -3.65
CA PHE A 170 -13.66 5.43 -2.22
C PHE A 170 -13.47 6.92 -1.91
N LEU A 171 -12.62 7.60 -2.66
CA LEU A 171 -12.33 9.02 -2.45
C LEU A 171 -13.44 9.95 -2.97
N THR A 172 -14.16 9.54 -4.04
CA THR A 172 -15.08 10.43 -4.77
C THR A 172 -16.55 10.01 -4.72
N GLU A 173 -16.88 8.76 -4.36
CA GLU A 173 -18.25 8.25 -4.37
C GLU A 173 -18.76 7.79 -3.01
N VAL A 174 -17.90 7.78 -1.98
CA VAL A 174 -18.34 7.61 -0.58
C VAL A 174 -18.59 8.98 0.02
N TYR A 175 -19.84 9.23 0.38
CA TYR A 175 -20.32 10.55 0.85
C TYR A 175 -20.60 10.55 2.35
N ASN A 176 -20.47 11.71 2.97
CA ASN A 176 -21.05 11.93 4.28
C ASN A 176 -22.59 11.93 4.17
N VAL A 177 -23.23 11.12 4.97
CA VAL A 177 -24.68 11.07 5.08
C VAL A 177 -25.07 11.85 6.34
N ASP A 178 -25.90 12.88 6.19
CA ASP A 178 -26.45 13.56 7.36
C ASP A 178 -27.34 12.59 8.15
N LYS A 179 -27.06 12.45 9.44
CA LYS A 179 -27.73 11.47 10.29
C LYS A 179 -29.21 11.82 10.58
N ASN A 180 -29.60 13.09 10.41
CA ASN A 180 -30.94 13.56 10.69
C ASN A 180 -31.81 13.58 9.42
N THR A 181 -31.24 14.05 8.30
CA THR A 181 -31.97 14.21 7.04
C THR A 181 -31.76 13.04 6.08
N GLY A 182 -30.68 12.27 6.22
CA GLY A 182 -30.29 11.22 5.28
C GLY A 182 -29.70 11.75 3.97
N GLU A 183 -29.51 13.05 3.84
CA GLU A 183 -28.97 13.67 2.63
C GLU A 183 -27.47 13.43 2.47
N LEU A 184 -27.06 13.25 1.20
CA LEU A 184 -25.65 13.17 0.82
C LEU A 184 -25.06 14.58 0.80
N GLN A 185 -23.98 14.80 1.55
CA GLN A 185 -23.34 16.11 1.64
C GLN A 185 -22.09 16.16 0.75
N PHE A 186 -20.93 15.79 1.26
CA PHE A 186 -19.64 15.86 0.59
C PHE A 186 -18.92 14.50 0.63
N ASN A 187 -18.12 14.22 -0.38
CA ASN A 187 -17.32 13.01 -0.44
C ASN A 187 -16.02 13.16 0.40
N ILE A 188 -15.24 12.07 0.49
CA ILE A 188 -14.05 12.02 1.34
C ILE A 188 -13.01 13.07 0.96
N ILE A 189 -12.69 13.22 -0.33
CA ILE A 189 -11.69 14.22 -0.75
C ILE A 189 -12.14 15.65 -0.47
N HIS A 190 -13.44 15.92 -0.64
CA HIS A 190 -14.04 17.22 -0.31
C HIS A 190 -14.04 17.47 1.19
N ALA A 191 -14.33 16.45 2.00
CA ALA A 191 -14.27 16.55 3.46
C ALA A 191 -12.87 16.90 3.94
N LEU A 192 -11.85 16.22 3.41
CA LEU A 192 -10.44 16.52 3.71
C LEU A 192 -10.06 17.95 3.34
N TRP A 193 -10.62 18.49 2.27
CA TRP A 193 -10.42 19.86 1.85
C TRP A 193 -11.11 20.88 2.75
N GLN A 194 -12.36 20.63 3.11
CA GLN A 194 -13.22 21.58 3.83
C GLN A 194 -13.11 21.48 5.36
N THR A 195 -12.52 20.43 5.89
CA THR A 195 -12.36 20.22 7.33
C THR A 195 -10.88 20.03 7.69
N ASN A 196 -10.55 20.08 8.96
CA ASN A 196 -9.22 19.73 9.47
C ASN A 196 -9.16 18.30 10.03
N ASP A 197 -10.17 17.48 9.72
CA ASP A 197 -10.20 16.09 10.16
C ASP A 197 -9.45 15.20 9.16
N ASN A 198 -8.57 14.32 9.65
CA ASN A 198 -7.88 13.33 8.83
C ASN A 198 -8.81 12.17 8.46
N LEU A 199 -8.37 11.27 7.57
CA LEU A 199 -9.20 10.15 7.11
C LEU A 199 -9.78 9.32 8.25
N MET A 200 -9.02 9.04 9.30
CA MET A 200 -9.48 8.23 10.44
C MET A 200 -10.55 8.98 11.26
N GLU A 201 -10.39 10.28 11.42
CA GLU A 201 -11.37 11.14 12.08
C GLU A 201 -12.66 11.23 11.24
N LEU A 202 -12.55 11.30 9.89
CA LEU A 202 -13.70 11.31 8.99
C LEU A 202 -14.48 9.98 9.01
N LEU A 203 -13.78 8.86 9.11
CA LEU A 203 -14.42 7.53 9.23
C LEU A 203 -14.93 7.23 10.65
N GLY A 204 -14.69 8.13 11.59
CA GLY A 204 -15.21 8.03 12.95
C GLY A 204 -16.71 8.31 13.05
N SER A 205 -17.25 8.17 14.26
CA SER A 205 -18.69 8.29 14.54
C SER A 205 -19.29 9.70 14.32
N LYS A 206 -18.43 10.73 14.16
CA LYS A 206 -18.86 12.12 13.93
C LYS A 206 -19.57 12.28 12.57
N TYR A 207 -19.15 11.54 11.57
CA TYR A 207 -19.65 11.60 10.20
C TYR A 207 -20.42 10.34 9.81
N GLY A 208 -21.13 10.37 8.70
CA GLY A 208 -21.88 9.26 8.13
C GLY A 208 -21.14 8.46 7.03
N PHE A 209 -19.83 8.67 6.87
CA PHE A 209 -19.05 7.99 5.82
C PHE A 209 -19.03 6.47 5.94
N GLU A 210 -18.97 5.95 7.17
CA GLU A 210 -18.95 4.51 7.38
C GLU A 210 -20.27 3.85 6.97
N GLN A 211 -21.40 4.50 7.25
CA GLN A 211 -22.71 4.03 6.80
C GLN A 211 -22.81 4.07 5.26
N SER A 212 -22.35 5.15 4.64
CA SER A 212 -22.34 5.28 3.18
C SER A 212 -21.45 4.23 2.53
N ARG A 213 -20.28 3.97 3.10
CA ARG A 213 -19.36 2.91 2.66
C ARG A 213 -20.03 1.52 2.73
N GLN A 214 -20.74 1.24 3.83
CA GLN A 214 -21.45 -0.01 3.99
C GLN A 214 -22.58 -0.15 2.96
N ASN A 215 -23.37 0.89 2.78
CA ASN A 215 -24.44 0.91 1.77
C ASN A 215 -23.89 0.69 0.35
N TYR A 216 -22.72 1.28 0.04
CA TYR A 216 -22.02 1.06 -1.24
C TYR A 216 -21.63 -0.41 -1.43
N LEU A 217 -21.09 -1.05 -0.38
CA LEU A 217 -20.73 -2.47 -0.41
C LEU A 217 -21.97 -3.37 -0.54
N ASP A 218 -23.02 -3.08 0.19
CA ASP A 218 -24.28 -3.84 0.14
C ASP A 218 -24.94 -3.73 -1.25
N GLY A 219 -24.89 -2.56 -1.87
CA GLY A 219 -25.37 -2.33 -3.24
C GLY A 219 -24.61 -3.14 -4.30
N ILE A 220 -23.32 -3.37 -4.09
CA ILE A 220 -22.51 -4.22 -4.99
C ILE A 220 -22.83 -5.72 -4.77
N GLN A 221 -23.16 -6.13 -3.55
CA GLN A 221 -23.42 -7.52 -3.19
C GLN A 221 -24.80 -8.01 -3.62
N THR A 222 -25.79 -7.11 -3.73
CA THR A 222 -27.13 -7.46 -4.21
C THR A 222 -27.09 -7.94 -5.66
N GLY A 223 -27.24 -9.26 -5.86
CA GLY A 223 -27.33 -9.89 -7.17
C GLY A 223 -26.09 -10.65 -7.63
N GLN A 224 -24.99 -10.67 -6.88
CA GLN A 224 -23.83 -11.51 -7.19
C GLN A 224 -23.95 -12.90 -6.51
N SER A 225 -23.57 -13.95 -7.24
CA SER A 225 -23.42 -15.28 -6.63
C SER A 225 -22.25 -15.27 -5.62
N LEU A 226 -22.38 -16.07 -4.56
CA LEU A 226 -21.35 -16.25 -3.54
C LEU A 226 -19.97 -16.58 -4.15
N GLU A 227 -19.97 -17.36 -5.22
CA GLU A 227 -18.78 -17.73 -5.98
C GLU A 227 -18.08 -16.52 -6.59
N LYS A 228 -18.81 -15.65 -7.30
CA LYS A 228 -18.28 -14.42 -7.87
C LYS A 228 -17.77 -13.45 -6.79
N MET A 229 -18.44 -13.39 -5.66
CA MET A 229 -17.98 -12.56 -4.53
C MET A 229 -16.61 -13.03 -4.03
N VAL A 230 -16.41 -14.35 -3.87
CA VAL A 230 -15.14 -14.91 -3.41
C VAL A 230 -14.06 -14.82 -4.52
N GLU A 231 -14.43 -15.01 -5.78
CA GLU A 231 -13.48 -14.82 -6.90
C GLU A 231 -12.92 -13.41 -6.99
N ASN A 232 -13.72 -12.41 -6.67
CA ASN A 232 -13.32 -11.01 -6.69
C ASN A 232 -12.43 -10.58 -5.50
N LEU A 233 -12.28 -11.42 -4.46
CA LEU A 233 -11.40 -11.12 -3.34
C LEU A 233 -9.92 -11.17 -3.76
N TYR A 234 -9.16 -10.17 -3.35
CA TYR A 234 -7.72 -10.13 -3.56
C TYR A 234 -6.99 -10.97 -2.50
N ILE A 235 -7.13 -12.28 -2.63
CA ILE A 235 -6.47 -13.28 -1.78
C ILE A 235 -5.99 -14.44 -2.64
N SER A 236 -5.02 -15.22 -2.15
CA SER A 236 -4.50 -16.35 -2.91
C SER A 236 -5.60 -17.39 -3.21
N PRO A 237 -5.52 -18.11 -4.34
CA PRO A 237 -6.49 -19.18 -4.68
C PRO A 237 -6.62 -20.25 -3.58
N ALA A 238 -5.52 -20.53 -2.88
CA ALA A 238 -5.52 -21.46 -1.75
C ALA A 238 -6.40 -21.00 -0.58
N VAL A 239 -6.50 -19.67 -0.37
CA VAL A 239 -7.34 -19.06 0.67
C VAL A 239 -8.78 -18.88 0.18
N LYS A 240 -9.00 -18.61 -1.11
CA LYS A 240 -10.36 -18.47 -1.68
C LYS A 240 -11.21 -19.71 -1.43
N ARG A 241 -10.61 -20.89 -1.62
CA ARG A 241 -11.32 -22.18 -1.49
C ARG A 241 -11.90 -22.42 -0.09
N PRO A 242 -11.14 -22.35 1.01
CA PRO A 242 -11.72 -22.50 2.34
C PRO A 242 -12.70 -21.38 2.70
N VAL A 243 -12.47 -20.13 2.28
CA VAL A 243 -13.42 -19.02 2.48
C VAL A 243 -14.77 -19.35 1.82
N TYR A 244 -14.75 -19.78 0.56
CA TYR A 244 -15.96 -20.17 -0.15
C TYR A 244 -16.72 -21.31 0.55
N GLN A 245 -16.01 -22.36 1.01
CA GLN A 245 -16.62 -23.48 1.73
C GLN A 245 -17.24 -23.02 3.07
N SER A 246 -16.54 -22.18 3.82
CA SER A 246 -17.06 -21.62 5.08
C SER A 246 -18.35 -20.83 4.87
N LEU A 247 -18.40 -20.00 3.82
CA LEU A 247 -19.57 -19.21 3.47
C LEU A 247 -20.75 -20.12 3.02
N LYS A 248 -20.47 -21.20 2.29
CA LYS A 248 -21.51 -22.21 1.94
C LYS A 248 -22.11 -22.87 3.19
N ILE A 249 -21.25 -23.32 4.11
CA ILE A 249 -21.71 -23.94 5.36
C ILE A 249 -22.58 -22.96 6.16
N MET A 250 -22.14 -21.70 6.27
CA MET A 250 -22.91 -20.65 6.95
C MET A 250 -24.28 -20.43 6.28
N HIS A 251 -24.30 -20.41 4.95
CA HIS A 251 -25.56 -20.27 4.21
C HIS A 251 -26.53 -21.45 4.43
N GLU A 252 -26.02 -22.69 4.49
CA GLU A 252 -26.82 -23.88 4.81
C GLU A 252 -27.35 -23.85 6.25
N ILE A 253 -26.51 -23.43 7.22
CA ILE A 253 -26.94 -23.24 8.60
C ILE A 253 -28.08 -22.22 8.70
N ASN A 254 -27.97 -21.10 7.99
CA ASN A 254 -29.03 -20.08 7.96
C ASN A 254 -30.33 -20.62 7.38
N LYS A 255 -30.26 -21.46 6.34
CA LYS A 255 -31.45 -22.14 5.77
C LYS A 255 -32.09 -23.07 6.75
N ILE A 256 -31.32 -23.87 7.47
CA ILE A 256 -31.83 -24.84 8.45
C ILE A 256 -32.48 -24.13 9.65
N GLN A 257 -31.82 -23.05 10.14
CA GLN A 257 -32.30 -22.31 11.31
C GLN A 257 -33.40 -21.29 10.98
N GLY A 258 -33.59 -20.95 9.71
CA GLY A 258 -34.53 -19.93 9.26
C GLY A 258 -34.18 -18.50 9.60
N HIS A 259 -33.01 -18.24 10.18
CA HIS A 259 -32.53 -16.91 10.51
C HIS A 259 -30.98 -16.82 10.46
N ALA A 260 -30.46 -15.62 10.27
CA ALA A 260 -29.04 -15.36 10.32
C ALA A 260 -28.49 -15.46 11.76
N PRO A 261 -27.22 -15.86 11.96
CA PRO A 261 -26.61 -15.91 13.28
C PRO A 261 -26.50 -14.52 13.90
N LYS A 262 -26.79 -14.41 15.19
CA LYS A 262 -26.67 -13.12 15.92
C LYS A 262 -25.23 -12.62 16.01
N LYS A 263 -24.26 -13.55 16.03
CA LYS A 263 -22.81 -13.22 16.10
C LYS A 263 -22.01 -14.29 15.35
N ILE A 264 -20.97 -13.87 14.68
CA ILE A 264 -19.97 -14.71 14.03
C ILE A 264 -18.63 -14.43 14.72
N PHE A 265 -18.01 -15.47 15.27
CA PHE A 265 -16.67 -15.37 15.88
C PHE A 265 -15.65 -15.83 14.84
N VAL A 266 -14.71 -14.96 14.52
CA VAL A 266 -13.59 -15.27 13.62
C VAL A 266 -12.31 -15.32 14.44
N GLU A 267 -11.75 -16.50 14.61
CA GLU A 267 -10.43 -16.65 15.22
C GLU A 267 -9.36 -16.42 14.16
N MET A 268 -8.50 -15.44 14.44
CA MET A 268 -7.32 -15.19 13.64
C MET A 268 -6.08 -15.44 14.48
N THR A 269 -5.29 -16.44 14.09
CA THR A 269 -3.93 -16.55 14.61
C THR A 269 -3.09 -15.42 14.05
N ARG A 270 -2.88 -14.39 14.86
CA ARG A 270 -1.75 -13.49 14.61
C ARG A 270 -0.49 -14.28 14.95
N LYS A 271 0.32 -14.62 13.96
CA LYS A 271 1.75 -14.68 14.24
C LYS A 271 2.08 -13.27 14.72
N ASP A 272 2.38 -13.11 15.98
CA ASP A 272 3.11 -11.95 16.44
C ASP A 272 4.38 -11.93 15.60
N GLY A 273 4.30 -11.21 14.47
CA GLY A 273 5.50 -10.77 13.79
C GLY A 273 6.19 -9.97 14.87
N VAL A 274 7.20 -10.54 15.48
CA VAL A 274 8.23 -9.77 16.15
C VAL A 274 8.41 -8.60 15.21
N LYS A 275 8.12 -7.39 15.67
CA LYS A 275 8.43 -6.17 14.91
C LYS A 275 9.90 -6.28 14.65
N GLY A 276 10.21 -6.97 13.55
CA GLY A 276 11.57 -7.20 13.12
C GLY A 276 12.09 -5.80 12.90
N ASP A 277 12.93 -5.41 13.80
CA ASP A 277 13.94 -4.46 13.51
C ASP A 277 14.28 -4.63 12.03
N LYS A 278 14.22 -3.56 11.23
CA LYS A 278 14.73 -3.54 9.86
C LYS A 278 16.26 -3.62 9.92
N GLY A 279 16.76 -4.32 10.91
CA GLY A 279 18.10 -4.72 11.10
C GLY A 279 18.52 -5.68 9.98
N ARG A 280 19.73 -5.51 9.49
CA ARG A 280 20.46 -6.42 8.63
C ARG A 280 20.00 -7.86 8.90
N LYS A 281 19.54 -8.57 7.87
CA LYS A 281 19.23 -10.00 7.99
C LYS A 281 20.43 -10.68 8.63
N GLU A 282 20.25 -11.28 9.80
CA GLU A 282 21.28 -12.04 10.48
C GLU A 282 21.85 -13.09 9.53
N SER A 283 23.16 -13.16 9.49
CA SER A 283 23.82 -14.13 8.62
C SER A 283 23.49 -15.56 9.06
N ARG A 284 23.63 -16.51 8.15
CA ARG A 284 23.44 -17.94 8.49
C ARG A 284 24.41 -18.40 9.58
N LYS A 285 25.65 -17.89 9.58
CA LYS A 285 26.63 -18.15 10.61
C LYS A 285 26.16 -17.65 12.00
N THR A 286 25.68 -16.41 12.07
CA THR A 286 25.16 -15.84 13.33
C THR A 286 24.04 -16.72 13.92
N LYS A 287 23.12 -17.18 13.07
CA LYS A 287 22.03 -18.08 13.50
C LYS A 287 22.53 -19.43 14.02
N LEU A 288 23.58 -19.99 13.41
CA LEU A 288 24.19 -21.23 13.87
C LEU A 288 24.90 -21.02 15.21
N VAL A 289 25.67 -19.94 15.34
CA VAL A 289 26.34 -19.58 16.61
C VAL A 289 25.31 -19.44 17.74
N ASP A 290 24.21 -18.76 17.51
CA ASP A 290 23.12 -18.63 18.50
C ASP A 290 22.44 -19.97 18.80
N LEU A 291 22.27 -20.84 17.81
CA LEU A 291 21.72 -22.18 18.00
C LEU A 291 22.63 -23.02 18.91
N TYR A 292 23.94 -23.06 18.62
CA TYR A 292 24.91 -23.82 19.42
C TYR A 292 24.95 -23.33 20.87
N LYS A 293 25.00 -22.04 21.09
CA LYS A 293 24.94 -21.46 22.44
C LYS A 293 23.65 -21.82 23.19
N LYS A 294 22.51 -21.77 22.52
CA LYS A 294 21.22 -22.13 23.11
C LYS A 294 21.11 -23.62 23.45
N CYS A 295 21.77 -24.47 22.69
CA CYS A 295 21.77 -25.91 22.93
C CYS A 295 22.88 -26.39 23.89
N GLY A 296 23.77 -25.49 24.33
CA GLY A 296 24.92 -25.85 25.18
C GLY A 296 26.03 -26.63 24.41
N GLU A 297 26.06 -26.52 23.10
CA GLU A 297 27.03 -27.17 22.20
C GLU A 297 28.10 -26.16 21.70
N ASP A 298 28.40 -25.16 22.53
CA ASP A 298 29.35 -24.07 22.24
C ASP A 298 30.78 -24.41 22.64
N SER A 299 31.11 -25.70 22.62
CA SER A 299 32.43 -26.21 22.93
C SER A 299 32.75 -27.47 22.09
N GLY A 300 34.03 -27.76 21.93
CA GLY A 300 34.51 -28.94 21.16
C GLY A 300 34.82 -28.67 19.71
N GLU A 301 35.26 -29.73 19.00
CA GLU A 301 35.82 -29.64 17.66
C GLU A 301 34.82 -29.05 16.64
N LEU A 302 33.55 -29.39 16.77
CA LEU A 302 32.52 -28.93 15.85
C LEU A 302 32.25 -27.42 15.99
N TRP A 303 32.26 -26.92 17.23
CA TRP A 303 32.16 -25.49 17.53
C TRP A 303 33.35 -24.71 16.97
N GLU A 304 34.59 -25.22 17.24
CA GLU A 304 35.77 -24.57 16.69
C GLU A 304 35.79 -24.55 15.15
N SER A 305 35.31 -25.61 14.53
CA SER A 305 35.15 -25.68 13.07
C SER A 305 34.13 -24.66 12.57
N LEU A 306 32.99 -24.51 13.25
CA LEU A 306 31.98 -23.50 12.94
C LEU A 306 32.53 -22.07 13.04
N GLU A 307 33.29 -21.79 14.10
CA GLU A 307 33.89 -20.46 14.29
C GLU A 307 34.96 -20.13 13.23
N LYS A 308 35.77 -21.09 12.87
CA LYS A 308 36.80 -20.92 11.84
C LYS A 308 36.26 -20.81 10.40
N THR A 309 35.04 -21.31 10.15
CA THR A 309 34.42 -21.29 8.83
C THR A 309 33.97 -19.89 8.43
N PRO A 310 34.37 -19.34 7.27
CA PRO A 310 33.96 -18.05 6.77
C PRO A 310 32.43 -17.98 6.56
N ASP A 311 31.83 -16.80 6.75
CA ASP A 311 30.39 -16.58 6.62
C ASP A 311 29.86 -16.90 5.20
N ASP A 312 30.66 -16.67 4.18
CA ASP A 312 30.34 -16.97 2.78
C ASP A 312 30.14 -18.44 2.47
N GLU A 313 30.83 -19.34 3.21
CA GLU A 313 30.69 -20.78 3.04
C GLU A 313 29.28 -21.28 3.44
N PHE A 314 28.65 -20.63 4.40
CA PHE A 314 27.28 -20.97 4.84
C PHE A 314 26.19 -20.57 3.83
N LYS A 315 26.54 -19.93 2.71
CA LYS A 315 25.63 -19.77 1.57
C LYS A 315 25.30 -21.12 0.92
N ARG A 316 26.17 -22.11 1.08
CA ARG A 316 25.96 -23.49 0.62
C ARG A 316 25.01 -24.20 1.57
N ASP A 317 23.86 -24.66 1.07
CA ASP A 317 22.84 -25.30 1.89
C ASP A 317 23.33 -26.56 2.60
N ARG A 318 24.14 -27.38 1.93
CA ARG A 318 24.70 -28.63 2.51
C ARG A 318 25.48 -28.35 3.79
N LEU A 319 26.38 -27.37 3.77
CA LEU A 319 27.21 -27.01 4.93
C LEU A 319 26.35 -26.40 6.04
N TYR A 320 25.38 -25.55 5.67
CA TYR A 320 24.45 -24.98 6.62
C TYR A 320 23.65 -26.06 7.33
N PHE A 321 23.10 -27.03 6.61
CA PHE A 321 22.35 -28.14 7.19
C PHE A 321 23.24 -29.08 8.04
N TYR A 322 24.47 -29.33 7.63
CA TYR A 322 25.44 -30.11 8.43
C TYR A 322 25.59 -29.53 9.84
N TYR A 323 25.84 -28.23 9.94
CA TYR A 323 25.96 -27.57 11.25
C TYR A 323 24.60 -27.44 11.99
N THR A 324 23.49 -27.28 11.30
CA THR A 324 22.17 -27.25 11.92
C THR A 324 21.82 -28.57 12.62
N GLN A 325 22.35 -29.70 12.16
CA GLN A 325 22.15 -31.04 12.71
C GLN A 325 23.28 -31.48 13.65
N PHE A 326 24.15 -30.56 14.04
CA PHE A 326 25.30 -30.87 14.91
C PHE A 326 26.21 -31.97 14.34
N GLY A 327 26.41 -31.98 13.03
CA GLY A 327 27.25 -32.96 12.34
C GLY A 327 26.72 -34.41 12.33
N LYS A 328 25.47 -34.66 12.68
CA LYS A 328 24.83 -35.97 12.74
C LYS A 328 23.63 -36.06 11.79
N CYS A 329 23.39 -37.22 11.24
CA CYS A 329 22.21 -37.49 10.43
C CYS A 329 20.95 -37.43 11.30
N ILE A 330 20.00 -36.58 10.94
CA ILE A 330 18.75 -36.40 11.69
C ILE A 330 17.86 -37.67 11.73
N TYR A 331 18.04 -38.59 10.80
CA TYR A 331 17.29 -39.84 10.69
C TYR A 331 17.94 -41.00 11.41
N THR A 332 19.27 -41.14 11.30
CA THR A 332 20.00 -42.31 11.85
C THR A 332 20.78 -41.96 13.12
N GLY A 333 21.05 -40.67 13.38
CA GLY A 333 21.89 -40.22 14.49
C GLY A 333 23.39 -40.46 14.28
N GLU A 334 23.80 -41.04 13.13
CA GLU A 334 25.20 -41.33 12.81
C GLU A 334 25.96 -40.03 12.47
N PRO A 335 27.25 -39.94 12.83
CA PRO A 335 28.07 -38.78 12.47
C PRO A 335 28.26 -38.69 10.94
N ILE A 336 28.15 -37.48 10.40
CA ILE A 336 28.37 -37.19 9.00
C ILE A 336 29.78 -36.71 8.82
N ASN A 337 30.53 -37.33 7.86
CA ASN A 337 31.88 -36.90 7.55
C ASN A 337 31.87 -35.64 6.69
N LEU A 338 32.46 -34.55 7.20
CA LEU A 338 32.50 -33.26 6.50
C LEU A 338 33.21 -33.34 5.15
N SER A 339 34.26 -34.18 5.03
CA SER A 339 35.02 -34.35 3.79
C SER A 339 34.22 -35.04 2.67
N GLU A 340 33.19 -35.80 3.01
CA GLU A 340 32.31 -36.50 2.07
C GLU A 340 31.12 -35.65 1.61
N LEU A 341 30.84 -34.56 2.32
CA LEU A 341 29.70 -33.69 2.05
C LEU A 341 29.71 -33.08 0.64
N TYR A 342 30.89 -33.00 0.02
CA TYR A 342 31.11 -32.39 -1.28
C TYR A 342 31.40 -33.37 -2.41
N ASN A 343 31.54 -34.66 -2.09
CA ASN A 343 31.97 -35.70 -3.05
C ASN A 343 30.80 -36.46 -3.70
N GLN A 344 29.53 -35.97 -3.56
CA GLN A 344 28.36 -36.55 -4.22
C GLN A 344 27.71 -35.60 -5.19
#